data_8d63b361aae16ae6a3a0291ac1757990
#
_entry.id   8d63b361aae16ae6a3a0291ac1757990
#
_cell.length_a   1.000
_cell.length_b   1.000
_cell.length_c   1.000
_cell.angle_alpha   90.00
_cell.angle_beta   90.00
_cell.angle_gamma   90.00
#
_symmetry.space_group_name_H-M   'P 1'
#
loop_
_entity.id
_entity.type
_entity.pdbx_description
1 polymer ?
#
loop_
_entity_poly.entity_id
_entity_poly.type
_entity_poly.pdbx_seq_one_letter_code
_entity_poly.pdbx_strand_id
1 'polypeptide(L)'
;MKKIIAVLAAGGLLAASIPQQSVTAAETPALTDIVSLQKWILGESDTTPENGQTWDWNADGTVNIADLCQMKRQYTTIPVQNPLDTLTGMDYQTAVANAYISKSEYGYQIAGNLKSTIEEKMGRPLDYSIDRFYLVNNETLGLDNSIKYLYNASTMDVYPVTEETKRNCATWYWKGSKAAVYGIDDDEEKQNEFLDALEWYGITEVYYSSGANKLVNKKDTVEKFVKNAYQRNMKVYLLTGEKTWLYEDTYQTAIYRVFDKVAEYNSMVDYDARLAGVSYDVEVWTNSDYNWKNNADARAQQVKFVEAAQQYANEKNLSVIHCLPFWIVRYDYTDEDGTTKNVYDSITQIANDTILMTYRDSASAVKRLVAEVQTNAEHPVLYYAEKNDCNLEIAVQVDQSKEGDS
;
A
#
# COMPACT_ATOMS: atom_id res chain seq x y z
N MET A 1 2.19 17.77 5.45
CA MET A 1 2.46 18.18 4.03
C MET A 1 1.15 18.26 3.26
N LYS A 2 0.86 19.39 2.63
CA LYS A 2 -0.42 19.66 1.97
C LYS A 2 -0.50 18.89 0.66
N LYS A 3 -1.40 17.92 0.53
CA LYS A 3 -1.76 17.31 -0.77
C LYS A 3 -2.97 18.06 -1.34
N ILE A 4 -2.76 18.66 -2.48
CA ILE A 4 -3.79 19.32 -3.30
C ILE A 4 -4.35 18.24 -4.23
N ILE A 5 -5.67 18.04 -4.16
CA ILE A 5 -6.40 17.20 -5.11
C ILE A 5 -6.75 18.08 -6.32
N ALA A 6 -6.22 17.73 -7.48
CA ALA A 6 -6.58 18.37 -8.74
C ALA A 6 -7.73 17.60 -9.39
N VAL A 7 -8.84 18.27 -9.61
CA VAL A 7 -9.97 17.80 -10.43
C VAL A 7 -9.67 18.12 -11.88
N LEU A 8 -9.59 17.11 -12.73
CA LEU A 8 -9.47 17.30 -14.19
C LEU A 8 -10.85 17.54 -14.79
N ALA A 9 -11.07 18.74 -15.29
CA ALA A 9 -12.19 19.06 -16.18
C ALA A 9 -11.77 18.78 -17.63
N ALA A 10 -12.53 17.95 -18.32
CA ALA A 10 -12.35 17.70 -19.75
C ALA A 10 -12.83 18.92 -20.57
N GLY A 11 -11.91 19.60 -21.20
CA GLY A 11 -12.20 20.63 -22.21
C GLY A 11 -11.71 20.15 -23.57
N GLY A 12 -12.64 19.98 -24.52
CA GLY A 12 -12.33 19.58 -25.87
C GLY A 12 -11.53 20.66 -26.62
N LEU A 13 -10.46 20.26 -27.26
CA LEU A 13 -9.67 21.11 -28.16
C LEU A 13 -10.08 20.85 -29.61
N LEU A 14 -10.62 21.87 -30.24
CA LEU A 14 -10.76 21.97 -31.70
C LEU A 14 -9.37 22.06 -32.33
N ALA A 15 -9.04 21.11 -33.21
CA ALA A 15 -7.85 21.16 -34.01
C ALA A 15 -8.02 22.18 -35.15
N ALA A 16 -7.35 23.33 -35.04
CA ALA A 16 -7.09 24.21 -36.17
C ALA A 16 -5.78 23.81 -36.81
N SER A 17 -5.82 23.44 -38.10
CA SER A 17 -4.66 23.12 -38.92
C SER A 17 -3.80 24.36 -39.15
N ILE A 18 -2.62 24.38 -38.56
CA ILE A 18 -1.57 25.38 -38.83
C ILE A 18 -0.67 24.78 -39.94
N PRO A 19 -0.34 25.57 -40.98
CA PRO A 19 0.52 25.07 -42.05
C PRO A 19 1.93 24.78 -41.50
N GLN A 20 2.44 23.59 -41.78
CA GLN A 20 3.82 23.19 -41.51
C GLN A 20 4.78 24.02 -42.35
N GLN A 21 5.42 25.03 -41.78
CA GLN A 21 6.67 25.58 -42.30
C GLN A 21 7.80 24.59 -41.94
N SER A 22 8.62 24.28 -42.96
CA SER A 22 9.84 23.47 -42.82
C SER A 22 10.76 24.16 -41.79
N VAL A 23 10.85 23.58 -40.61
CA VAL A 23 11.75 24.04 -39.54
C VAL A 23 13.13 23.47 -39.86
N THR A 24 14.05 24.33 -40.35
CA THR A 24 15.49 24.11 -40.17
C THR A 24 15.74 23.90 -38.69
N ALA A 25 16.57 22.91 -38.32
CA ALA A 25 16.87 22.59 -36.92
C ALA A 25 17.13 23.86 -36.13
N ALA A 26 16.19 24.21 -35.22
CA ALA A 26 16.32 25.38 -34.37
C ALA A 26 17.52 25.18 -33.47
N GLU A 27 18.45 26.13 -33.47
CA GLU A 27 19.56 26.14 -32.52
C GLU A 27 18.99 26.16 -31.09
N THR A 28 19.50 25.24 -30.28
CA THR A 28 19.08 25.18 -28.87
C THR A 28 19.74 26.30 -28.11
N PRO A 29 19.01 27.12 -27.32
CA PRO A 29 19.62 28.21 -26.56
C PRO A 29 20.59 27.64 -25.51
N ALA A 30 21.78 28.24 -25.39
CA ALA A 30 22.67 27.85 -24.32
C ALA A 30 22.14 28.30 -22.95
N LEU A 31 22.40 27.53 -21.90
CA LEU A 31 22.01 27.92 -20.53
C LEU A 31 22.58 29.26 -20.12
N THR A 32 23.82 29.57 -20.57
CA THR A 32 24.48 30.86 -20.37
C THR A 32 23.70 32.03 -20.95
N ASP A 33 23.05 31.87 -22.12
CA ASP A 33 22.27 32.90 -22.76
C ASP A 33 20.96 33.15 -22.02
N ILE A 34 20.32 32.08 -21.55
CA ILE A 34 19.12 32.18 -20.73
C ILE A 34 19.39 32.90 -19.42
N VAL A 35 20.49 32.60 -18.73
CA VAL A 35 20.89 33.27 -17.49
C VAL A 35 21.27 34.71 -17.74
N SER A 36 21.95 35.01 -18.84
CA SER A 36 22.35 36.40 -19.20
C SER A 36 21.14 37.26 -19.55
N LEU A 37 20.20 36.73 -20.36
CA LEU A 37 18.94 37.41 -20.65
C LEU A 37 18.10 37.66 -19.38
N GLN A 38 18.03 36.67 -18.49
CA GLN A 38 17.33 36.82 -17.21
C GLN A 38 17.93 37.93 -16.35
N LYS A 39 19.26 37.97 -16.20
CA LYS A 39 19.95 39.03 -15.45
C LYS A 39 19.74 40.41 -16.05
N TRP A 40 19.79 40.50 -17.38
CA TRP A 40 19.54 41.76 -18.08
C TRP A 40 18.12 42.27 -17.87
N ILE A 41 17.10 41.42 -18.01
CA ILE A 41 15.66 41.76 -17.75
C ILE A 41 15.45 42.24 -16.31
N LEU A 42 16.16 41.63 -15.34
CA LEU A 42 16.07 41.99 -13.92
C LEU A 42 16.90 43.23 -13.55
N GLY A 43 17.64 43.82 -14.51
CA GLY A 43 18.52 44.94 -14.24
C GLY A 43 19.74 44.61 -13.40
N GLU A 44 20.10 43.35 -13.32
CA GLU A 44 21.29 42.84 -12.57
C GLU A 44 22.58 42.89 -13.41
N SER A 45 22.50 43.23 -14.69
CA SER A 45 23.64 43.31 -15.61
C SER A 45 23.53 44.48 -16.52
N ASP A 46 24.57 45.36 -16.56
CA ASP A 46 24.71 46.47 -17.47
C ASP A 46 25.17 46.07 -18.88
N THR A 47 25.44 44.78 -19.10
CA THR A 47 25.84 44.26 -20.44
C THR A 47 24.64 44.05 -21.31
N THR A 48 24.40 44.96 -22.24
CA THR A 48 23.60 44.67 -23.42
C THR A 48 24.29 43.59 -24.28
N PRO A 49 23.54 42.69 -24.90
CA PRO A 49 24.12 41.70 -25.80
C PRO A 49 24.85 42.43 -26.94
N GLU A 50 26.10 42.06 -27.23
CA GLU A 50 26.86 42.63 -28.32
C GLU A 50 26.22 42.45 -29.69
N ASN A 51 25.27 41.49 -29.79
CA ASN A 51 24.40 41.31 -30.95
C ASN A 51 22.97 41.06 -30.43
N GLY A 52 22.15 42.11 -30.40
CA GLY A 52 20.76 42.04 -29.97
C GLY A 52 19.87 41.05 -30.73
N GLN A 53 20.36 40.44 -31.81
CA GLN A 53 19.65 39.41 -32.57
C GLN A 53 19.66 38.02 -31.91
N THR A 54 20.57 37.71 -31.03
CA THR A 54 20.64 36.38 -30.40
C THR A 54 19.68 36.20 -29.23
N TRP A 55 19.11 37.28 -28.69
CA TRP A 55 18.18 37.24 -27.59
C TRP A 55 16.72 37.51 -27.96
N ASP A 56 16.48 38.02 -29.18
CA ASP A 56 15.14 38.11 -29.78
C ASP A 56 14.75 36.75 -30.34
N TRP A 57 14.37 35.87 -29.41
CA TRP A 57 14.17 34.46 -29.72
C TRP A 57 12.84 34.17 -30.44
N ASN A 58 11.88 35.07 -30.27
CA ASN A 58 10.59 34.99 -30.95
C ASN A 58 10.56 35.78 -32.28
N ALA A 59 11.68 36.46 -32.58
CA ALA A 59 11.86 37.28 -33.79
C ALA A 59 10.80 38.36 -33.97
N ASP A 60 10.32 38.95 -32.86
CA ASP A 60 9.34 40.08 -32.90
C ASP A 60 10.01 41.45 -32.96
N GLY A 61 11.33 41.50 -32.90
CA GLY A 61 12.16 42.74 -32.96
C GLY A 61 12.36 43.40 -31.60
N THR A 62 11.91 42.75 -30.49
CA THR A 62 11.98 43.33 -29.14
C THR A 62 12.47 42.29 -28.12
N VAL A 63 13.65 42.49 -27.57
CA VAL A 63 14.15 41.60 -26.49
C VAL A 63 13.42 41.87 -25.19
N ASN A 64 12.69 40.86 -24.68
CA ASN A 64 11.86 41.00 -23.48
C ASN A 64 11.61 39.69 -22.78
N ILE A 65 10.67 39.65 -21.83
CA ILE A 65 10.34 38.41 -21.04
C ILE A 65 9.76 37.30 -21.92
N ALA A 66 9.16 37.61 -23.08
CA ALA A 66 8.62 36.56 -23.96
C ALA A 66 9.72 35.73 -24.59
N ASP A 67 10.87 36.34 -24.93
CA ASP A 67 12.06 35.62 -25.42
C ASP A 67 12.62 34.72 -24.37
N LEU A 68 12.78 35.23 -23.14
CA LEU A 68 13.24 34.40 -22.02
C LEU A 68 12.32 33.18 -21.78
N CYS A 69 11.00 33.37 -21.84
CA CYS A 69 10.04 32.31 -21.74
C CYS A 69 10.17 31.29 -22.87
N GLN A 70 10.40 31.75 -24.09
CA GLN A 70 10.56 30.88 -25.25
C GLN A 70 11.90 30.13 -25.20
N MET A 71 12.99 30.81 -24.84
CA MET A 71 14.29 30.17 -24.61
C MET A 71 14.21 29.08 -23.52
N LYS A 72 13.60 29.40 -22.36
CA LYS A 72 13.39 28.42 -21.30
C LYS A 72 12.54 27.24 -21.76
N ARG A 73 11.47 27.44 -22.53
CA ARG A 73 10.65 26.36 -23.08
C ARG A 73 11.49 25.48 -24.00
N GLN A 74 12.25 26.05 -24.92
CA GLN A 74 13.09 25.27 -25.83
C GLN A 74 14.22 24.54 -25.10
N TYR A 75 14.85 25.18 -24.12
CA TYR A 75 15.86 24.55 -23.28
C TYR A 75 15.28 23.38 -22.48
N THR A 76 14.07 23.51 -21.96
CA THR A 76 13.37 22.45 -21.21
C THR A 76 12.71 21.40 -22.12
N THR A 77 12.54 21.69 -23.41
CA THR A 77 12.09 20.73 -24.43
C THR A 77 13.25 19.98 -25.13
N ILE A 78 14.51 20.25 -24.76
CA ILE A 78 15.54 19.24 -25.03
C ILE A 78 15.09 18.02 -24.23
N PRO A 79 14.82 16.88 -24.86
CA PRO A 79 14.58 15.68 -24.12
C PRO A 79 15.86 15.47 -23.29
N VAL A 80 15.81 15.77 -22.00
CA VAL A 80 16.70 15.09 -21.06
C VAL A 80 16.37 13.64 -21.34
N GLN A 81 17.29 12.96 -22.01
CA GLN A 81 17.09 11.57 -22.36
C GLN A 81 16.85 10.88 -21.03
N ASN A 82 15.60 10.55 -20.77
CA ASN A 82 15.24 9.90 -19.51
C ASN A 82 16.10 8.64 -19.48
N PRO A 83 16.97 8.43 -18.48
CA PRO A 83 17.79 7.24 -18.42
C PRO A 83 17.00 5.95 -18.59
N LEU A 84 15.71 5.95 -18.23
CA LEU A 84 14.80 4.84 -18.46
C LEU A 84 14.47 4.62 -19.94
N ASP A 85 14.52 5.65 -20.80
CA ASP A 85 14.31 5.50 -22.25
C ASP A 85 15.45 4.68 -22.88
N THR A 86 16.62 4.68 -22.26
CA THR A 86 17.74 3.84 -22.67
C THR A 86 17.44 2.35 -22.46
N LEU A 87 16.69 2.04 -21.41
CA LEU A 87 16.33 0.66 -21.03
C LEU A 87 15.04 0.20 -21.71
N THR A 88 14.08 1.09 -21.95
CA THR A 88 12.81 0.77 -22.61
C THR A 88 13.05 0.33 -24.05
N GLY A 89 12.53 -0.85 -24.40
CA GLY A 89 12.75 -1.47 -25.72
C GLY A 89 14.07 -2.24 -25.87
N MET A 90 14.94 -2.25 -24.84
CA MET A 90 16.17 -3.03 -24.84
C MET A 90 15.85 -4.48 -24.45
N ASP A 91 16.41 -5.45 -25.17
CA ASP A 91 16.22 -6.85 -24.82
C ASP A 91 16.91 -7.22 -23.50
N TYR A 92 16.41 -8.29 -22.87
CA TYR A 92 16.89 -8.75 -21.56
C TYR A 92 18.41 -9.02 -21.52
N GLN A 93 18.95 -9.67 -22.58
CA GLN A 93 20.36 -10.05 -22.61
C GLN A 93 21.26 -8.81 -22.61
N THR A 94 20.89 -7.83 -23.39
CA THR A 94 21.58 -6.53 -23.47
C THR A 94 21.46 -5.76 -22.18
N ALA A 95 20.26 -5.71 -21.57
CA ALA A 95 20.04 -5.02 -20.30
C ALA A 95 20.85 -5.62 -19.14
N VAL A 96 20.98 -6.95 -19.08
CA VAL A 96 21.84 -7.65 -18.11
C VAL A 96 23.31 -7.42 -18.39
N ALA A 97 23.74 -7.48 -19.65
CA ALA A 97 25.14 -7.28 -20.04
C ALA A 97 25.65 -5.88 -19.67
N ASN A 98 24.78 -4.87 -19.77
CA ASN A 98 25.07 -3.48 -19.38
C ASN A 98 24.87 -3.20 -17.88
N ALA A 99 24.52 -4.20 -17.09
CA ALA A 99 24.19 -4.07 -15.67
C ALA A 99 23.06 -3.08 -15.36
N TYR A 100 22.13 -2.86 -16.30
CA TYR A 100 20.98 -1.98 -16.10
C TYR A 100 19.87 -2.62 -15.28
N ILE A 101 19.83 -3.94 -15.22
CA ILE A 101 18.87 -4.71 -14.42
C ILE A 101 19.58 -5.76 -13.56
N SER A 102 18.92 -6.20 -12.50
CA SER A 102 19.40 -7.31 -11.68
C SER A 102 19.37 -8.62 -12.47
N LYS A 103 20.25 -9.57 -12.09
CA LYS A 103 20.22 -10.93 -12.66
C LYS A 103 19.12 -11.79 -12.01
N SER A 104 18.69 -11.41 -10.82
CA SER A 104 17.65 -12.13 -10.08
C SER A 104 16.29 -11.58 -10.46
N GLU A 105 15.35 -12.44 -10.78
CA GLU A 105 13.96 -12.09 -11.01
C GLU A 105 13.38 -11.43 -9.73
N TYR A 106 12.58 -10.39 -9.90
CA TYR A 106 11.93 -9.70 -8.79
C TYR A 106 10.90 -10.59 -8.07
N GLY A 107 10.48 -11.66 -8.72
CA GLY A 107 9.51 -12.62 -8.20
C GLY A 107 8.08 -12.07 -8.20
N TYR A 108 7.23 -12.75 -7.45
CA TYR A 108 5.78 -12.48 -7.40
C TYR A 108 5.42 -11.33 -6.44
N GLN A 109 6.20 -10.24 -6.41
CA GLN A 109 5.92 -9.07 -5.57
C GLN A 109 5.13 -7.97 -6.29
N ILE A 110 4.57 -8.30 -7.46
CA ILE A 110 3.75 -7.38 -8.24
C ILE A 110 2.30 -7.62 -7.86
N ALA A 111 1.75 -6.75 -7.03
CA ALA A 111 0.38 -6.86 -6.53
C ALA A 111 -0.33 -5.50 -6.55
N GLY A 112 -1.63 -5.52 -6.34
CA GLY A 112 -2.44 -4.32 -6.17
C GLY A 112 -2.38 -3.35 -7.35
N ASN A 113 -2.25 -2.08 -7.04
CA ASN A 113 -2.25 -1.00 -8.03
C ASN A 113 -1.10 -1.09 -9.05
N LEU A 114 0.06 -1.64 -8.64
CA LEU A 114 1.17 -1.85 -9.59
C LEU A 114 0.79 -2.86 -10.67
N LYS A 115 0.15 -3.98 -10.28
CA LYS A 115 -0.36 -4.98 -11.23
C LYS A 115 -1.33 -4.34 -12.20
N SER A 116 -2.34 -3.63 -11.71
CA SER A 116 -3.34 -2.94 -12.54
C SER A 116 -2.70 -1.95 -13.53
N THR A 117 -1.73 -1.16 -13.07
CA THR A 117 -1.01 -0.21 -13.92
C THR A 117 -0.23 -0.92 -15.04
N ILE A 118 0.41 -2.04 -14.71
CA ILE A 118 1.16 -2.84 -15.70
C ILE A 118 0.20 -3.46 -16.71
N GLU A 119 -0.89 -4.08 -16.27
CA GLU A 119 -1.91 -4.70 -17.13
C GLU A 119 -2.59 -3.68 -18.05
N GLU A 120 -2.91 -2.49 -17.55
CA GLU A 120 -3.46 -1.39 -18.34
C GLU A 120 -2.48 -0.98 -19.45
N LYS A 121 -1.21 -0.78 -19.11
CA LYS A 121 -0.17 -0.41 -20.10
C LYS A 121 0.08 -1.52 -21.14
N MET A 122 0.02 -2.79 -20.71
CA MET A 122 0.19 -3.95 -21.59
C MET A 122 -1.05 -4.24 -22.45
N GLY A 123 -2.23 -3.77 -22.02
CA GLY A 123 -3.52 -4.08 -22.66
C GLY A 123 -3.95 -5.56 -22.52
N ARG A 124 -3.36 -6.29 -21.57
CA ARG A 124 -3.70 -7.69 -21.25
C ARG A 124 -3.37 -8.02 -19.80
N PRO A 125 -3.98 -9.07 -19.22
CA PRO A 125 -3.59 -9.59 -17.92
C PRO A 125 -2.12 -10.03 -17.87
N LEU A 126 -1.52 -9.98 -16.66
CA LEU A 126 -0.20 -10.54 -16.38
C LEU A 126 -0.24 -12.08 -16.52
N ASP A 127 0.76 -12.61 -17.20
CA ASP A 127 1.03 -14.05 -17.28
C ASP A 127 2.47 -14.32 -16.77
N TYR A 128 2.59 -14.74 -15.54
CA TYR A 128 3.89 -14.99 -14.89
C TYR A 128 4.70 -16.13 -15.53
N SER A 129 4.14 -16.87 -16.47
CA SER A 129 4.91 -17.83 -17.26
C SER A 129 5.80 -17.15 -18.32
N ILE A 130 5.42 -15.94 -18.74
CA ILE A 130 6.12 -15.14 -19.76
C ILE A 130 6.56 -13.77 -19.26
N ASP A 131 5.77 -13.13 -18.36
CA ASP A 131 6.07 -11.82 -17.81
C ASP A 131 7.06 -11.95 -16.64
N ARG A 132 8.32 -11.71 -16.93
CA ARG A 132 9.43 -11.76 -15.99
C ARG A 132 9.88 -10.36 -15.65
N PHE A 133 9.95 -10.05 -14.37
CA PHE A 133 10.28 -8.72 -13.88
C PHE A 133 11.62 -8.71 -13.14
N TYR A 134 12.40 -7.66 -13.39
CA TYR A 134 13.73 -7.48 -12.81
C TYR A 134 13.84 -6.08 -12.24
N LEU A 135 14.55 -5.95 -11.11
CA LEU A 135 14.84 -4.62 -10.56
C LEU A 135 15.81 -3.88 -11.46
N VAL A 136 15.49 -2.62 -11.75
CA VAL A 136 16.41 -1.70 -12.44
C VAL A 136 17.53 -1.30 -11.50
N ASN A 137 18.74 -1.25 -12.02
CA ASN A 137 19.91 -0.75 -11.30
C ASN A 137 19.97 0.79 -11.44
N ASN A 138 19.40 1.48 -10.45
CA ASN A 138 19.30 2.92 -10.45
C ASN A 138 20.69 3.58 -10.48
N GLU A 139 21.67 3.03 -9.77
CA GLU A 139 23.03 3.58 -9.72
C GLU A 139 23.68 3.58 -11.12
N THR A 140 23.57 2.47 -11.86
CA THR A 140 24.14 2.37 -13.21
C THR A 140 23.50 3.36 -14.18
N LEU A 141 22.22 3.66 -14.00
CA LEU A 141 21.47 4.59 -14.86
C LEU A 141 21.43 6.03 -14.32
N GLY A 142 22.06 6.31 -13.18
CA GLY A 142 22.04 7.63 -12.56
C GLY A 142 20.64 8.08 -12.10
N LEU A 143 19.78 7.13 -11.74
CA LEU A 143 18.42 7.39 -11.26
C LEU A 143 18.39 7.63 -9.74
N ASP A 144 17.31 8.26 -9.29
CA ASP A 144 17.03 8.43 -7.85
C ASP A 144 16.80 7.06 -7.18
N ASN A 145 17.61 6.76 -6.16
CA ASN A 145 17.50 5.52 -5.39
C ASN A 145 16.28 5.45 -4.47
N SER A 146 15.54 6.56 -4.27
CA SER A 146 14.29 6.56 -3.51
C SER A 146 13.14 5.88 -4.26
N ILE A 147 13.25 5.74 -5.59
CA ILE A 147 12.24 5.12 -6.45
C ILE A 147 12.78 3.80 -6.98
N LYS A 148 12.02 2.72 -6.80
CA LYS A 148 12.32 1.44 -7.45
C LYS A 148 11.65 1.40 -8.82
N TYR A 149 12.33 0.79 -9.78
CA TYR A 149 11.79 0.53 -11.11
C TYR A 149 11.87 -0.95 -11.43
N LEU A 150 10.84 -1.47 -12.11
CA LEU A 150 10.79 -2.84 -12.61
C LEU A 150 10.85 -2.85 -14.12
N TYR A 151 11.73 -3.68 -14.67
CA TYR A 151 11.81 -3.96 -16.09
C TYR A 151 11.07 -5.27 -16.39
N ASN A 152 10.15 -5.27 -17.37
CA ASN A 152 9.47 -6.47 -17.85
C ASN A 152 10.20 -7.02 -19.08
N ALA A 153 10.73 -8.22 -18.99
CA ALA A 153 11.49 -8.85 -20.08
C ALA A 153 10.63 -9.24 -21.30
N SER A 154 9.31 -9.41 -21.16
CA SER A 154 8.43 -9.78 -22.26
C SER A 154 8.03 -8.57 -23.12
N THR A 155 7.82 -7.41 -22.49
CA THR A 155 7.41 -6.17 -23.18
C THR A 155 8.55 -5.17 -23.36
N MET A 156 9.69 -5.39 -22.69
CA MET A 156 10.83 -4.47 -22.64
C MET A 156 10.46 -3.08 -22.11
N ASP A 157 9.41 -3.00 -21.28
CA ASP A 157 8.94 -1.78 -20.64
C ASP A 157 9.47 -1.66 -19.20
N VAL A 158 9.48 -0.42 -18.71
CA VAL A 158 9.85 -0.09 -17.33
C VAL A 158 8.67 0.53 -16.59
N TYR A 159 8.51 0.14 -15.34
CA TYR A 159 7.41 0.57 -14.46
C TYR A 159 7.96 1.07 -13.13
N PRO A 160 7.57 2.28 -12.67
CA PRO A 160 7.93 2.76 -11.34
C PRO A 160 7.14 2.04 -10.26
N VAL A 161 7.81 1.65 -9.17
CA VAL A 161 7.17 1.19 -7.93
C VAL A 161 7.00 2.41 -7.03
N THR A 162 5.84 3.06 -7.11
CA THR A 162 5.51 4.23 -6.31
C THR A 162 4.86 3.83 -4.98
N GLU A 163 4.77 4.75 -4.03
CA GLU A 163 4.04 4.53 -2.78
C GLU A 163 2.55 4.20 -3.06
N GLU A 164 1.97 4.77 -4.11
CA GLU A 164 0.60 4.47 -4.53
C GLU A 164 0.43 3.04 -5.05
N THR A 165 1.51 2.43 -5.58
CA THR A 165 1.51 1.05 -6.06
C THR A 165 1.79 0.03 -4.95
N LYS A 166 2.17 0.49 -3.77
CA LYS A 166 2.48 -0.35 -2.61
C LYS A 166 1.32 -0.48 -1.62
N ARG A 167 0.12 -0.06 -1.97
CA ARG A 167 -1.02 -0.20 -1.08
C ARG A 167 -1.29 -1.66 -0.79
N ASN A 168 -1.17 -2.03 0.48
CA ASN A 168 -1.68 -3.30 0.96
C ASN A 168 -3.18 -3.14 1.14
N CYS A 169 -3.92 -4.04 0.52
CA CYS A 169 -5.36 -4.17 0.73
C CYS A 169 -5.64 -5.57 1.27
N ALA A 170 -6.48 -5.65 2.28
CA ALA A 170 -6.81 -6.90 2.90
C ALA A 170 -8.32 -7.18 2.83
N THR A 171 -8.70 -8.42 3.01
CA THR A 171 -10.11 -8.81 3.14
C THR A 171 -10.30 -9.87 4.20
N TRP A 172 -11.44 -9.82 4.90
CA TRP A 172 -11.88 -10.92 5.73
C TRP A 172 -12.63 -11.95 4.91
N TYR A 173 -12.26 -13.20 5.07
CA TYR A 173 -13.01 -14.32 4.58
C TYR A 173 -13.63 -15.08 5.76
N TRP A 174 -14.84 -14.68 6.13
CA TRP A 174 -15.60 -15.33 7.19
C TRP A 174 -16.27 -16.59 6.70
N LYS A 175 -16.02 -17.71 7.39
CA LYS A 175 -16.70 -18.97 7.14
C LYS A 175 -18.00 -19.09 7.94
N GLY A 176 -18.92 -18.21 7.69
CA GLY A 176 -20.28 -18.27 8.26
C GLY A 176 -21.26 -19.02 7.36
N SER A 177 -22.51 -19.13 7.80
CA SER A 177 -23.61 -19.76 7.03
C SER A 177 -23.83 -19.14 5.65
N LYS A 178 -23.40 -17.90 5.42
CA LYS A 178 -23.43 -17.23 4.11
C LYS A 178 -22.21 -17.58 3.24
N ALA A 179 -21.04 -17.85 3.83
CA ALA A 179 -19.86 -18.28 3.09
C ALA A 179 -19.97 -19.69 2.52
N ALA A 180 -20.83 -20.53 3.08
CA ALA A 180 -21.22 -21.79 2.47
C ALA A 180 -21.87 -21.62 1.06
N VAL A 181 -22.36 -20.42 0.75
CA VAL A 181 -22.87 -20.08 -0.60
C VAL A 181 -21.77 -20.10 -1.64
N TYR A 182 -20.54 -19.76 -1.25
CA TYR A 182 -19.42 -19.72 -2.19
C TYR A 182 -18.70 -21.08 -2.33
N GLY A 183 -18.85 -22.01 -1.37
CA GLY A 183 -18.31 -23.37 -1.44
C GLY A 183 -16.81 -23.47 -1.69
N ILE A 184 -16.06 -22.41 -1.35
CA ILE A 184 -14.66 -22.22 -1.75
C ILE A 184 -13.74 -23.29 -1.18
N ASP A 185 -14.03 -23.81 0.00
CA ASP A 185 -13.16 -24.79 0.65
C ASP A 185 -13.13 -26.16 -0.03
N ASP A 186 -14.23 -26.55 -0.68
CA ASP A 186 -14.42 -27.89 -1.22
C ASP A 186 -14.49 -27.90 -2.77
N ASP A 187 -14.40 -26.72 -3.41
CA ASP A 187 -14.50 -26.54 -4.86
C ASP A 187 -13.35 -25.65 -5.36
N GLU A 188 -12.43 -26.29 -6.07
CA GLU A 188 -11.19 -25.64 -6.55
C GLU A 188 -11.48 -24.54 -7.58
N GLU A 189 -12.45 -24.73 -8.44
CA GLU A 189 -12.79 -23.75 -9.48
C GLU A 189 -13.32 -22.48 -8.81
N LYS A 190 -14.26 -22.59 -7.88
CA LYS A 190 -14.75 -21.45 -7.11
C LYS A 190 -13.69 -20.79 -6.23
N GLN A 191 -12.76 -21.59 -5.70
CA GLN A 191 -11.63 -21.06 -4.93
C GLN A 191 -10.75 -20.17 -5.82
N ASN A 192 -10.44 -20.64 -7.02
CA ASN A 192 -9.66 -19.86 -7.98
C ASN A 192 -10.41 -18.62 -8.45
N GLU A 193 -11.69 -18.71 -8.80
CA GLU A 193 -12.51 -17.54 -9.15
C GLU A 193 -12.52 -16.48 -8.05
N PHE A 194 -12.64 -16.91 -6.79
CA PHE A 194 -12.59 -16.01 -5.65
C PHE A 194 -11.21 -15.34 -5.51
N LEU A 195 -10.14 -16.11 -5.57
CA LEU A 195 -8.78 -15.58 -5.45
C LEU A 195 -8.40 -14.68 -6.64
N ASP A 196 -8.87 -15.02 -7.86
CA ASP A 196 -8.68 -14.18 -9.05
C ASP A 196 -9.41 -12.84 -8.91
N ALA A 197 -10.62 -12.86 -8.34
CA ALA A 197 -11.33 -11.63 -8.03
C ALA A 197 -10.60 -10.77 -6.98
N LEU A 198 -10.08 -11.39 -5.92
CA LEU A 198 -9.29 -10.69 -4.91
C LEU A 198 -8.02 -10.07 -5.52
N GLU A 199 -7.33 -10.81 -6.37
CA GLU A 199 -6.15 -10.32 -7.08
C GLU A 199 -6.50 -9.13 -7.98
N TRP A 200 -7.61 -9.21 -8.72
CA TRP A 200 -8.13 -8.12 -9.55
C TRP A 200 -8.37 -6.83 -8.74
N TYR A 201 -8.90 -6.97 -7.51
CA TYR A 201 -9.10 -5.83 -6.61
C TYR A 201 -7.83 -5.37 -5.89
N GLY A 202 -6.69 -6.00 -6.14
CA GLY A 202 -5.42 -5.64 -5.52
C GLY A 202 -5.30 -6.04 -4.06
N ILE A 203 -6.05 -7.08 -3.64
CA ILE A 203 -5.95 -7.65 -2.30
C ILE A 203 -4.63 -8.39 -2.17
N THR A 204 -3.89 -8.07 -1.12
CA THR A 204 -2.59 -8.68 -0.81
C THR A 204 -2.58 -9.50 0.47
N GLU A 205 -3.65 -9.39 1.26
CA GLU A 205 -3.79 -10.14 2.52
C GLU A 205 -5.21 -10.69 2.68
N VAL A 206 -5.32 -11.92 3.14
CA VAL A 206 -6.60 -12.60 3.40
C VAL A 206 -6.64 -13.06 4.84
N TYR A 207 -7.61 -12.58 5.60
CA TYR A 207 -7.90 -13.05 6.95
C TYR A 207 -8.91 -14.18 6.88
N TYR A 208 -8.40 -15.43 6.93
CA TYR A 208 -9.15 -16.64 6.64
C TYR A 208 -9.69 -17.31 7.89
N SER A 209 -11.00 -17.30 8.06
CA SER A 209 -11.69 -17.93 9.19
C SER A 209 -11.90 -19.44 8.99
N SER A 210 -10.82 -20.23 9.11
CA SER A 210 -10.91 -21.69 9.04
C SER A 210 -11.18 -22.37 10.39
N GLY A 211 -10.87 -21.67 11.48
CA GLY A 211 -10.79 -22.23 12.83
C GLY A 211 -9.50 -23.02 13.08
N ALA A 212 -8.82 -22.76 14.19
CA ALA A 212 -7.49 -23.29 14.49
C ALA A 212 -7.40 -24.83 14.41
N ASN A 213 -8.44 -25.55 14.84
CA ASN A 213 -8.45 -27.03 14.77
C ASN A 213 -8.47 -27.59 13.33
N LYS A 214 -9.03 -26.85 12.38
CA LYS A 214 -9.09 -27.28 10.97
C LYS A 214 -7.75 -27.19 10.29
N LEU A 215 -6.84 -26.33 10.74
CA LEU A 215 -5.51 -26.20 10.17
C LEU A 215 -4.81 -27.57 10.12
N VAL A 216 -4.94 -28.35 11.18
CA VAL A 216 -4.34 -29.70 11.27
C VAL A 216 -5.26 -30.78 10.72
N ASN A 217 -6.55 -30.77 11.12
CA ASN A 217 -7.49 -31.82 10.78
C ASN A 217 -7.94 -31.84 9.31
N LYS A 218 -7.85 -30.68 8.62
CA LYS A 218 -8.15 -30.51 7.19
C LYS A 218 -6.98 -29.82 6.49
N LYS A 219 -5.77 -30.23 6.83
CA LYS A 219 -4.53 -29.65 6.34
C LYS A 219 -4.54 -29.44 4.83
N ASP A 220 -4.86 -30.46 4.08
CA ASP A 220 -4.79 -30.44 2.62
C ASP A 220 -5.70 -29.37 1.98
N THR A 221 -6.89 -29.14 2.57
CA THR A 221 -7.79 -28.10 2.10
C THR A 221 -7.23 -26.70 2.38
N VAL A 222 -6.65 -26.50 3.57
CA VAL A 222 -6.04 -25.22 3.95
C VAL A 222 -4.77 -24.97 3.13
N GLU A 223 -3.92 -25.98 2.99
CA GLU A 223 -2.68 -25.93 2.21
C GLU A 223 -2.97 -25.48 0.76
N LYS A 224 -3.97 -26.08 0.13
CA LYS A 224 -4.38 -25.71 -1.23
C LYS A 224 -4.80 -24.26 -1.33
N PHE A 225 -5.64 -23.78 -0.41
CA PHE A 225 -6.09 -22.40 -0.38
C PHE A 225 -4.91 -21.44 -0.20
N VAL A 226 -4.06 -21.68 0.79
CA VAL A 226 -2.91 -20.82 1.10
C VAL A 226 -1.92 -20.79 -0.07
N LYS A 227 -1.65 -21.95 -0.68
CA LYS A 227 -0.76 -22.05 -1.85
C LYS A 227 -1.31 -21.29 -3.06
N ASN A 228 -2.60 -21.44 -3.36
CA ASN A 228 -3.24 -20.71 -4.45
C ASN A 228 -3.29 -19.19 -4.19
N ALA A 229 -3.45 -18.75 -2.94
CA ALA A 229 -3.35 -17.36 -2.55
C ALA A 229 -1.90 -16.85 -2.69
N TYR A 230 -0.92 -17.63 -2.24
CA TYR A 230 0.50 -17.29 -2.38
C TYR A 230 0.92 -17.09 -3.85
N GLN A 231 0.44 -17.93 -4.77
CA GLN A 231 0.68 -17.79 -6.21
C GLN A 231 0.15 -16.48 -6.80
N ARG A 232 -0.78 -15.83 -6.09
CA ARG A 232 -1.35 -14.51 -6.42
C ARG A 232 -0.81 -13.38 -5.54
N ASN A 233 0.34 -13.60 -4.90
CA ASN A 233 1.01 -12.65 -4.00
C ASN A 233 0.18 -12.25 -2.77
N MET A 234 -0.68 -13.11 -2.30
CA MET A 234 -1.47 -12.88 -1.11
C MET A 234 -0.88 -13.61 0.09
N LYS A 235 -0.74 -12.93 1.21
CA LYS A 235 -0.50 -13.55 2.50
C LYS A 235 -1.83 -14.00 3.11
N VAL A 236 -1.81 -15.12 3.82
CA VAL A 236 -3.00 -15.61 4.51
C VAL A 236 -2.73 -15.66 6.01
N TYR A 237 -3.64 -15.09 6.79
CA TYR A 237 -3.62 -15.14 8.24
C TYR A 237 -4.81 -15.98 8.74
N LEU A 238 -4.62 -16.69 9.84
CA LEU A 238 -5.75 -17.31 10.53
C LEU A 238 -6.60 -16.22 11.20
N LEU A 239 -7.83 -16.05 10.75
CA LEU A 239 -8.79 -15.17 11.40
C LEU A 239 -9.51 -15.94 12.51
N THR A 240 -9.47 -15.42 13.73
CA THR A 240 -10.14 -16.01 14.88
C THR A 240 -10.42 -14.96 15.95
N GLY A 241 -11.38 -15.24 16.81
CA GLY A 241 -11.73 -14.37 17.93
C GLY A 241 -13.03 -14.83 18.58
N GLU A 242 -13.08 -14.66 19.89
CA GLU A 242 -14.29 -14.91 20.68
C GLU A 242 -14.43 -13.77 21.69
N LYS A 243 -15.60 -13.19 21.82
CA LYS A 243 -15.88 -12.09 22.76
C LYS A 243 -15.65 -12.43 24.24
N THR A 244 -15.38 -13.69 24.53
CA THR A 244 -15.06 -14.19 25.87
C THR A 244 -13.56 -14.25 26.15
N TRP A 245 -12.71 -13.98 25.19
CA TRP A 245 -11.25 -14.07 25.34
C TRP A 245 -10.68 -12.76 25.89
N LEU A 246 -10.66 -12.63 27.19
CA LEU A 246 -10.19 -11.41 27.83
C LEU A 246 -9.21 -11.68 28.98
N TYR A 247 -9.58 -12.58 29.88
CA TYR A 247 -8.83 -12.83 31.09
C TYR A 247 -7.80 -13.96 30.92
N GLU A 248 -6.79 -13.96 31.78
CA GLU A 248 -5.66 -14.89 31.73
C GLU A 248 -6.07 -16.37 31.72
N ASP A 249 -7.16 -16.74 32.37
CA ASP A 249 -7.71 -18.12 32.35
C ASP A 249 -8.15 -18.56 30.95
N THR A 250 -8.37 -17.62 30.00
CA THR A 250 -8.68 -17.92 28.61
C THR A 250 -7.44 -18.06 27.73
N TYR A 251 -6.25 -17.61 28.15
CA TYR A 251 -5.03 -17.54 27.32
C TYR A 251 -4.58 -18.88 26.79
N GLN A 252 -4.79 -19.98 27.56
CA GLN A 252 -4.48 -21.31 27.08
C GLN A 252 -5.22 -21.66 25.78
N THR A 253 -6.46 -21.22 25.65
CA THR A 253 -7.28 -21.50 24.46
C THR A 253 -7.18 -20.39 23.42
N ALA A 254 -7.12 -19.15 23.87
CA ALA A 254 -7.18 -17.98 23.03
C ALA A 254 -5.84 -17.65 22.35
N ILE A 255 -4.73 -17.87 23.06
CA ILE A 255 -3.38 -17.49 22.61
C ILE A 255 -2.56 -18.75 22.31
N TYR A 256 -2.16 -19.49 23.34
CA TYR A 256 -1.16 -20.55 23.19
C TYR A 256 -1.60 -21.63 22.20
N ARG A 257 -2.82 -22.13 22.32
CA ARG A 257 -3.34 -23.14 21.41
C ARG A 257 -3.51 -22.63 19.97
N VAL A 258 -3.90 -21.37 19.79
CA VAL A 258 -4.08 -20.80 18.45
C VAL A 258 -2.75 -20.74 17.72
N PHE A 259 -1.74 -20.12 18.34
CA PHE A 259 -0.41 -20.01 17.73
C PHE A 259 0.28 -21.35 17.58
N ASP A 260 0.13 -22.28 18.56
CA ASP A 260 0.67 -23.64 18.43
C ASP A 260 0.06 -24.36 17.23
N LYS A 261 -1.23 -24.21 16.96
CA LYS A 261 -1.87 -24.83 15.78
C LYS A 261 -1.40 -24.21 14.46
N VAL A 262 -1.16 -22.90 14.42
CA VAL A 262 -0.56 -22.25 13.24
C VAL A 262 0.88 -22.73 13.04
N ALA A 263 1.69 -22.79 14.08
CA ALA A 263 3.06 -23.26 14.02
C ALA A 263 3.14 -24.75 13.63
N GLU A 264 2.26 -25.60 14.19
CA GLU A 264 2.13 -27.02 13.85
C GLU A 264 1.79 -27.17 12.36
N TYR A 265 0.77 -26.45 11.86
CA TYR A 265 0.42 -26.44 10.45
C TYR A 265 1.59 -25.99 9.56
N ASN A 266 2.22 -24.87 9.87
CA ASN A 266 3.35 -24.34 9.10
C ASN A 266 4.56 -25.29 9.07
N SER A 267 4.70 -26.17 10.06
CA SER A 267 5.75 -27.20 10.07
C SER A 267 5.47 -28.40 9.15
N MET A 268 4.21 -28.58 8.75
CA MET A 268 3.76 -29.71 7.93
C MET A 268 3.61 -29.37 6.43
N VAL A 269 3.82 -28.10 6.06
CA VAL A 269 3.60 -27.62 4.68
C VAL A 269 4.84 -26.90 4.15
N ASP A 270 4.92 -26.80 2.82
CA ASP A 270 5.95 -26.03 2.14
C ASP A 270 5.83 -24.52 2.42
N TYR A 271 6.89 -23.79 2.16
CA TYR A 271 6.96 -22.35 2.45
C TYR A 271 5.83 -21.54 1.79
N ASP A 272 5.48 -21.88 0.53
CA ASP A 272 4.43 -21.23 -0.26
C ASP A 272 2.99 -21.54 0.19
N ALA A 273 2.85 -22.41 1.18
CA ALA A 273 1.57 -22.78 1.79
C ALA A 273 1.45 -22.38 3.27
N ARG A 274 2.42 -21.61 3.80
CA ARG A 274 2.42 -21.22 5.22
C ARG A 274 1.50 -20.05 5.48
N LEU A 275 0.82 -20.08 6.62
CA LEU A 275 0.13 -18.94 7.19
C LEU A 275 1.14 -17.91 7.70
N ALA A 276 0.89 -16.63 7.44
CA ALA A 276 1.75 -15.54 7.91
C ALA A 276 1.62 -15.30 9.43
N GLY A 277 0.45 -15.61 10.00
CA GLY A 277 0.18 -15.38 11.40
C GLY A 277 -1.28 -15.50 11.76
N VAL A 278 -1.71 -14.71 12.74
CA VAL A 278 -3.06 -14.69 13.29
C VAL A 278 -3.63 -13.28 13.22
N SER A 279 -4.86 -13.13 12.75
CA SER A 279 -5.67 -11.92 12.89
C SER A 279 -6.72 -12.17 13.98
N TYR A 280 -6.64 -11.40 15.06
CA TYR A 280 -7.58 -11.49 16.17
C TYR A 280 -8.72 -10.50 16.01
N ASP A 281 -9.95 -11.02 15.91
CA ASP A 281 -11.18 -10.26 16.00
C ASP A 281 -11.89 -10.57 17.34
N VAL A 282 -11.29 -10.10 18.43
CA VAL A 282 -11.71 -10.36 19.79
C VAL A 282 -12.53 -9.18 20.32
N GLU A 283 -13.81 -9.18 20.05
CA GLU A 283 -14.73 -8.08 20.34
C GLU A 283 -15.26 -8.11 21.79
N VAL A 284 -14.38 -8.05 22.77
CA VAL A 284 -14.73 -8.10 24.22
C VAL A 284 -15.73 -7.05 24.67
N TRP A 285 -15.80 -5.91 23.96
CA TRP A 285 -16.77 -4.84 24.22
C TRP A 285 -18.21 -5.21 23.86
N THR A 286 -18.42 -6.28 23.10
CA THR A 286 -19.76 -6.80 22.76
C THR A 286 -20.26 -7.78 23.83
N ASN A 287 -19.40 -8.21 24.77
CA ASN A 287 -19.78 -9.06 25.88
C ASN A 287 -20.35 -8.21 27.04
N SER A 288 -21.65 -8.34 27.30
CA SER A 288 -22.32 -7.59 28.39
C SER A 288 -21.75 -7.86 29.77
N ASP A 289 -21.23 -9.07 30.01
CA ASP A 289 -20.73 -9.47 31.34
C ASP A 289 -19.45 -8.71 31.71
N TYR A 290 -18.69 -8.26 30.71
CA TYR A 290 -17.47 -7.49 30.93
C TYR A 290 -17.73 -6.01 31.18
N ASN A 291 -18.88 -5.50 30.70
CA ASN A 291 -19.22 -4.08 30.77
C ASN A 291 -18.04 -3.17 30.38
N TRP A 292 -17.30 -3.56 29.33
CA TRP A 292 -15.99 -3.04 28.98
C TRP A 292 -15.92 -1.52 28.95
N LYS A 293 -16.95 -0.85 28.37
CA LYS A 293 -16.99 0.62 28.27
C LYS A 293 -16.98 1.34 29.60
N ASN A 294 -17.52 0.71 30.70
CA ASN A 294 -17.58 1.28 32.02
C ASN A 294 -16.67 0.56 33.02
N ASN A 295 -15.85 -0.38 32.57
CA ASN A 295 -14.99 -1.21 33.41
C ASN A 295 -13.51 -1.02 33.04
N ALA A 296 -12.78 -0.22 33.85
CA ALA A 296 -11.36 0.03 33.61
C ALA A 296 -10.50 -1.23 33.75
N ASP A 297 -10.87 -2.17 34.61
CA ASP A 297 -10.17 -3.46 34.73
C ASP A 297 -10.30 -4.29 33.44
N ALA A 298 -11.48 -4.39 32.85
CA ALA A 298 -11.66 -5.10 31.58
C ALA A 298 -10.82 -4.48 30.45
N ARG A 299 -10.64 -3.16 30.46
CA ARG A 299 -9.75 -2.47 29.51
C ARG A 299 -8.28 -2.78 29.77
N ALA A 300 -7.86 -2.81 31.04
CA ALA A 300 -6.52 -3.25 31.41
C ALA A 300 -6.24 -4.70 30.98
N GLN A 301 -7.21 -5.59 31.19
CA GLN A 301 -7.09 -6.98 30.75
C GLN A 301 -6.99 -7.12 29.22
N GLN A 302 -7.66 -6.26 28.45
CA GLN A 302 -7.50 -6.26 26.98
C GLN A 302 -6.07 -5.87 26.58
N VAL A 303 -5.45 -4.89 27.23
CA VAL A 303 -4.04 -4.53 26.95
C VAL A 303 -3.12 -5.70 27.28
N LYS A 304 -3.33 -6.37 28.42
CA LYS A 304 -2.56 -7.58 28.80
C LYS A 304 -2.75 -8.74 27.81
N PHE A 305 -3.97 -8.92 27.28
CA PHE A 305 -4.24 -9.92 26.26
C PHE A 305 -3.40 -9.65 24.98
N VAL A 306 -3.38 -8.39 24.53
CA VAL A 306 -2.58 -7.98 23.36
C VAL A 306 -1.09 -8.23 23.63
N GLU A 307 -0.59 -7.88 24.80
CA GLU A 307 0.80 -8.10 25.18
C GLU A 307 1.18 -9.59 25.17
N ALA A 308 0.37 -10.43 25.82
CA ALA A 308 0.60 -11.86 25.84
C ALA A 308 0.54 -12.49 24.43
N ALA A 309 -0.40 -12.05 23.59
CA ALA A 309 -0.53 -12.51 22.22
C ALA A 309 0.68 -12.09 21.36
N GLN A 310 1.14 -10.84 21.46
CA GLN A 310 2.31 -10.33 20.74
C GLN A 310 3.59 -11.04 21.18
N GLN A 311 3.78 -11.22 22.49
CA GLN A 311 4.93 -11.96 23.01
C GLN A 311 4.97 -13.39 22.46
N TYR A 312 3.86 -14.12 22.52
CA TYR A 312 3.81 -15.50 22.08
C TYR A 312 3.93 -15.65 20.56
N ALA A 313 3.39 -14.69 19.80
CA ALA A 313 3.59 -14.62 18.35
C ALA A 313 5.08 -14.48 18.01
N ASN A 314 5.80 -13.61 18.72
CA ASN A 314 7.25 -13.41 18.54
C ASN A 314 8.03 -14.70 18.85
N GLU A 315 7.68 -15.43 19.93
CA GLU A 315 8.29 -16.72 20.29
C GLU A 315 8.09 -17.77 19.17
N LYS A 316 6.96 -17.73 18.47
CA LYS A 316 6.65 -18.64 17.36
C LYS A 316 7.13 -18.13 16.00
N ASN A 317 7.71 -16.95 15.92
CA ASN A 317 8.08 -16.27 14.68
C ASN A 317 6.88 -16.14 13.72
N LEU A 318 5.76 -15.67 14.25
CA LEU A 318 4.50 -15.44 13.56
C LEU A 318 4.07 -13.98 13.74
N SER A 319 3.35 -13.43 12.78
CA SER A 319 2.72 -12.12 12.92
C SER A 319 1.40 -12.23 13.68
N VAL A 320 1.03 -11.15 14.39
CA VAL A 320 -0.28 -11.01 15.00
C VAL A 320 -0.86 -9.62 14.68
N ILE A 321 -2.13 -9.60 14.32
CA ILE A 321 -2.88 -8.39 13.98
C ILE A 321 -4.10 -8.33 14.89
N HIS A 322 -4.41 -7.17 15.45
CA HIS A 322 -5.56 -6.98 16.35
C HIS A 322 -6.62 -6.09 15.71
N CYS A 323 -7.84 -6.62 15.55
CA CYS A 323 -9.01 -5.85 15.12
C CYS A 323 -9.57 -5.05 16.30
N LEU A 324 -9.72 -3.74 16.13
CA LEU A 324 -10.12 -2.82 17.18
C LEU A 324 -11.23 -1.88 16.68
N PRO A 325 -12.16 -1.46 17.55
CA PRO A 325 -13.18 -0.51 17.15
C PRO A 325 -12.58 0.91 17.06
N PHE A 326 -13.04 1.72 16.12
CA PHE A 326 -12.54 3.09 15.91
C PHE A 326 -12.65 4.00 17.14
N TRP A 327 -13.57 3.72 18.04
CA TRP A 327 -13.82 4.53 19.22
C TRP A 327 -12.97 4.12 20.44
N ILE A 328 -12.10 3.11 20.35
CA ILE A 328 -11.25 2.62 21.46
C ILE A 328 -10.35 3.72 22.03
N VAL A 329 -9.93 4.66 21.20
CA VAL A 329 -9.11 5.82 21.58
C VAL A 329 -9.75 6.75 22.63
N ARG A 330 -11.05 6.61 22.87
CA ARG A 330 -11.82 7.43 23.83
C ARG A 330 -11.73 6.92 25.27
N TYR A 331 -11.05 5.80 25.50
CA TYR A 331 -11.09 5.09 26.77
C TYR A 331 -9.69 4.96 27.37
N ASP A 332 -9.66 5.18 28.68
CA ASP A 332 -8.47 5.01 29.50
C ASP A 332 -8.65 3.81 30.45
N TYR A 333 -7.55 3.33 30.97
CA TYR A 333 -7.49 2.33 32.03
C TYR A 333 -6.45 2.74 33.09
N THR A 334 -6.47 2.08 34.23
CA THR A 334 -5.44 2.26 35.23
C THR A 334 -4.50 1.06 35.21
N ASP A 335 -3.22 1.33 35.00
CA ASP A 335 -2.17 0.32 35.00
C ASP A 335 -1.85 -0.16 36.43
N GLU A 336 -1.04 -1.20 36.57
CA GLU A 336 -0.66 -1.80 37.85
C GLU A 336 0.07 -0.83 38.81
N ASP A 337 0.77 0.13 38.24
CA ASP A 337 1.46 1.20 38.98
C ASP A 337 0.52 2.34 39.45
N GLY A 338 -0.77 2.27 39.12
CA GLY A 338 -1.76 3.29 39.40
C GLY A 338 -1.83 4.43 38.39
N THR A 339 -1.08 4.36 37.30
CA THR A 339 -1.06 5.39 36.25
C THR A 339 -2.25 5.21 35.31
N THR A 340 -2.91 6.31 34.96
CA THR A 340 -3.96 6.31 33.96
C THR A 340 -3.32 6.40 32.56
N LYS A 341 -3.68 5.45 31.68
CA LYS A 341 -3.15 5.33 30.31
C LYS A 341 -4.30 5.19 29.30
N ASN A 342 -4.10 5.71 28.10
CA ASN A 342 -5.04 5.48 27.01
C ASN A 342 -4.92 4.04 26.50
N VAL A 343 -6.06 3.37 26.29
CA VAL A 343 -6.10 1.95 25.86
C VAL A 343 -5.43 1.79 24.49
N TYR A 344 -5.74 2.67 23.52
CA TYR A 344 -5.21 2.54 22.18
C TYR A 344 -3.71 2.89 22.10
N ASP A 345 -3.27 3.92 22.85
CA ASP A 345 -1.83 4.24 22.98
C ASP A 345 -1.05 3.03 23.51
N SER A 346 -1.56 2.38 24.55
CA SER A 346 -0.89 1.20 25.13
C SER A 346 -0.89 0.00 24.17
N ILE A 347 -1.98 -0.24 23.45
CA ILE A 347 -2.03 -1.32 22.47
C ILE A 347 -1.03 -1.08 21.33
N THR A 348 -0.96 0.14 20.78
CA THR A 348 -0.04 0.47 19.69
C THR A 348 1.43 0.49 20.09
N GLN A 349 1.74 0.64 21.39
CA GLN A 349 3.12 0.44 21.90
C GLN A 349 3.55 -1.03 21.93
N ILE A 350 2.61 -1.95 21.94
CA ILE A 350 2.83 -3.40 22.07
C ILE A 350 2.70 -4.08 20.70
N ALA A 351 1.59 -3.80 20.01
CA ALA A 351 1.25 -4.45 18.75
C ALA A 351 1.99 -3.81 17.57
N ASN A 352 2.55 -4.66 16.70
CA ASN A 352 3.15 -4.19 15.45
C ASN A 352 2.07 -3.77 14.43
N ASP A 353 0.91 -4.45 14.46
CA ASP A 353 -0.14 -4.30 13.46
C ASP A 353 -1.53 -4.24 14.11
N THR A 354 -2.33 -3.25 13.73
CA THR A 354 -3.73 -3.12 14.16
C THR A 354 -4.66 -2.86 12.97
N ILE A 355 -5.88 -3.40 13.04
CA ILE A 355 -6.96 -3.09 12.10
C ILE A 355 -8.01 -2.26 12.84
N LEU A 356 -8.33 -1.10 12.33
CA LEU A 356 -9.38 -0.25 12.88
C LEU A 356 -10.70 -0.45 12.13
N MET A 357 -11.70 -1.00 12.80
CA MET A 357 -13.04 -1.21 12.24
C MET A 357 -13.79 0.12 12.19
N THR A 358 -13.77 0.80 11.04
CA THR A 358 -14.43 2.09 10.85
C THR A 358 -15.83 1.99 10.27
N TYR A 359 -16.13 0.96 9.53
CA TYR A 359 -17.43 0.60 8.93
C TYR A 359 -18.29 1.80 8.56
N ARG A 360 -17.80 2.64 7.64
CA ARG A 360 -18.49 3.82 7.13
C ARG A 360 -18.49 3.78 5.60
N ASP A 361 -19.51 4.36 5.02
CA ASP A 361 -19.79 4.39 3.58
C ASP A 361 -19.12 5.56 2.84
N SER A 362 -18.50 6.48 3.56
CA SER A 362 -17.84 7.64 2.94
C SER A 362 -16.43 7.87 3.44
N ALA A 363 -15.52 8.20 2.52
CA ALA A 363 -14.13 8.51 2.85
C ALA A 363 -13.99 9.67 3.84
N SER A 364 -14.90 10.65 3.81
CA SER A 364 -14.91 11.78 4.75
C SER A 364 -15.28 11.33 6.16
N ALA A 365 -16.20 10.38 6.31
CA ALA A 365 -16.57 9.81 7.61
C ALA A 365 -15.41 8.97 8.18
N VAL A 366 -14.78 8.13 7.36
CA VAL A 366 -13.60 7.36 7.75
C VAL A 366 -12.48 8.30 8.20
N LYS A 367 -12.17 9.35 7.40
CA LYS A 367 -11.14 10.33 7.75
C LYS A 367 -11.38 10.98 9.11
N ARG A 368 -12.63 11.36 9.42
CA ARG A 368 -12.97 11.93 10.73
C ARG A 368 -12.70 10.97 11.88
N LEU A 369 -12.97 9.69 11.71
CA LEU A 369 -12.75 8.68 12.75
C LEU A 369 -11.28 8.39 13.00
N VAL A 370 -10.44 8.55 12.01
CA VAL A 370 -9.02 8.16 12.07
C VAL A 370 -8.09 9.35 12.34
N ALA A 371 -8.30 10.46 11.61
CA ALA A 371 -7.38 11.59 11.58
C ALA A 371 -7.83 12.81 12.41
N GLU A 372 -9.07 12.83 12.92
CA GLU A 372 -9.57 13.91 13.78
C GLU A 372 -9.72 13.43 15.22
N VAL A 373 -9.55 14.35 16.17
CA VAL A 373 -9.71 14.07 17.60
C VAL A 373 -11.19 13.75 17.89
N GLN A 374 -11.43 12.56 18.41
CA GLN A 374 -12.77 12.12 18.78
C GLN A 374 -13.17 12.68 20.15
N THR A 375 -14.49 12.78 20.41
CA THR A 375 -15.00 13.18 21.73
C THR A 375 -14.43 12.27 22.83
N ASN A 376 -13.92 12.86 23.90
CA ASN A 376 -13.24 12.18 25.02
C ASN A 376 -11.90 11.50 24.65
N ALA A 377 -11.30 11.83 23.51
CA ALA A 377 -9.94 11.42 23.18
C ALA A 377 -9.01 12.64 23.26
N GLU A 378 -7.76 12.43 23.65
CA GLU A 378 -6.73 13.47 23.69
C GLU A 378 -6.13 13.68 22.29
N HIS A 379 -5.93 12.60 21.57
CA HIS A 379 -5.35 12.59 20.22
C HIS A 379 -6.18 11.71 19.26
N PRO A 380 -6.06 11.92 17.92
CA PRO A 380 -6.68 11.03 16.95
C PRO A 380 -6.00 9.65 16.93
N VAL A 381 -6.70 8.65 16.40
CA VAL A 381 -6.18 7.29 16.26
C VAL A 381 -4.85 7.27 15.51
N LEU A 382 -4.77 8.00 14.39
CA LEU A 382 -3.58 8.05 13.54
C LEU A 382 -2.34 8.55 14.30
N TYR A 383 -2.51 9.50 15.21
CA TYR A 383 -1.43 10.01 16.05
C TYR A 383 -0.74 8.92 16.87
N TYR A 384 -1.52 8.04 17.51
CA TYR A 384 -0.96 6.98 18.34
C TYR A 384 -0.28 5.89 17.51
N ALA A 385 -0.85 5.54 16.37
CA ALA A 385 -0.24 4.58 15.46
C ALA A 385 1.11 5.09 14.92
N GLU A 386 1.16 6.36 14.47
CA GLU A 386 2.40 6.99 14.00
C GLU A 386 3.44 7.18 15.11
N LYS A 387 3.01 7.61 16.30
CA LYS A 387 3.88 7.81 17.48
C LYS A 387 4.60 6.53 17.88
N ASN A 388 3.91 5.40 17.80
CA ASN A 388 4.37 4.12 18.33
C ASN A 388 4.89 3.18 17.21
N ASP A 389 5.00 3.67 15.96
CA ASP A 389 5.44 2.89 14.79
C ASP A 389 4.62 1.60 14.57
N CYS A 390 3.31 1.66 14.88
CA CYS A 390 2.37 0.58 14.71
C CYS A 390 1.69 0.71 13.33
N ASN A 391 1.73 -0.33 12.53
CA ASN A 391 1.00 -0.37 11.26
C ASN A 391 -0.51 -0.31 11.52
N LEU A 392 -1.18 0.62 10.86
CA LEU A 392 -2.62 0.82 10.97
C LEU A 392 -3.31 0.49 9.66
N GLU A 393 -4.10 -0.56 9.67
CA GLU A 393 -5.06 -0.87 8.62
C GLU A 393 -6.43 -0.28 8.95
N ILE A 394 -7.15 0.16 7.93
CA ILE A 394 -8.47 0.76 8.09
C ILE A 394 -9.50 -0.11 7.38
N ALA A 395 -10.37 -0.74 8.17
CA ALA A 395 -11.44 -1.56 7.66
C ALA A 395 -12.66 -0.71 7.29
N VAL A 396 -13.13 -0.89 6.07
CA VAL A 396 -14.35 -0.26 5.55
C VAL A 396 -15.34 -1.34 5.12
N GLN A 397 -16.61 -1.01 5.20
CA GLN A 397 -17.67 -1.89 4.74
C GLN A 397 -18.00 -1.59 3.28
N VAL A 398 -18.04 -2.63 2.45
CA VAL A 398 -18.32 -2.49 1.01
C VAL A 398 -19.65 -3.08 0.60
N ASP A 399 -20.37 -3.72 1.52
CA ASP A 399 -21.73 -4.21 1.29
C ASP A 399 -22.80 -3.28 1.91
N GLN A 400 -24.07 -3.46 1.51
CA GLN A 400 -25.19 -2.69 2.04
C GLN A 400 -25.77 -3.29 3.34
N SER A 401 -24.96 -3.99 4.13
CA SER A 401 -25.42 -4.50 5.41
C SER A 401 -25.63 -3.36 6.41
N LYS A 402 -26.54 -3.54 7.36
CA LYS A 402 -26.93 -2.50 8.32
C LYS A 402 -25.94 -2.31 9.47
N GLU A 403 -24.76 -2.95 9.43
CA GLU A 403 -23.79 -2.90 10.53
C GLU A 403 -23.10 -1.55 10.68
N GLY A 404 -23.09 -0.73 9.64
CA GLY A 404 -22.45 0.58 9.63
C GLY A 404 -23.29 1.77 10.13
N ASP A 405 -24.57 1.57 10.42
CA ASP A 405 -25.54 2.64 10.71
C ASP A 405 -25.76 2.89 12.22
N SER A 406 -24.96 2.35 13.13
CA SER A 406 -25.13 2.50 14.60
C SER A 406 -24.20 3.54 15.21
#